data_2a9b8f41113b384f273f16c52f0971ca
#
_entry.id   2a9b8f41113b384f273f16c52f0971ca
#
_cell.length_a   1.000
_cell.length_b   1.000
_cell.length_c   1.000
_cell.angle_alpha   90.00
_cell.angle_beta   90.00
_cell.angle_gamma   90.00
#
_symmetry.space_group_name_H-M   'P 1'
#
loop_
_entity.id
_entity.type
_entity.pdbx_description
1 polymer ?
#
loop_
_entity_poly.entity_id
_entity_poly.type
_entity_poly.pdbx_seq_one_letter_code
_entity_poly.pdbx_strand_id
1 'polypeptide(L)'
;MNKLRDRRGFTLTELLCAVLIVLLVSALLTVGVRFAGRTYNSSMQLSEAQELCSTLTSVISDKLRFCGTVTPGADGSLDHIFIQDLGSVEGEGAAFQVDADGQLTLGSTRLLSSAAYPRGSGSAMSVCATTALRASLP
;
A
#
# COMPACT_ATOMS: atom_id res chain seq x y z
N MET A 1 -31.34 30.25 -46.70
CA MET A 1 -31.03 30.28 -45.25
C MET A 1 -32.31 30.55 -44.44
N ASN A 2 -33.25 29.57 -44.32
CA ASN A 2 -34.53 29.72 -43.64
C ASN A 2 -34.92 28.43 -42.87
N LYS A 3 -34.01 27.83 -42.12
CA LYS A 3 -34.26 26.61 -41.33
C LYS A 3 -34.54 26.83 -39.84
N LEU A 4 -34.66 28.08 -39.35
CA LEU A 4 -34.85 28.39 -37.94
C LEU A 4 -36.28 28.80 -37.57
N ARG A 5 -37.31 28.50 -38.40
CA ARG A 5 -38.69 28.94 -38.18
C ARG A 5 -39.67 27.77 -37.99
N ASP A 6 -39.20 26.61 -37.51
CA ASP A 6 -40.09 25.55 -37.10
C ASP A 6 -40.53 25.77 -35.65
N ARG A 7 -41.72 26.35 -35.46
CA ARG A 7 -42.38 26.63 -34.18
C ARG A 7 -43.23 25.44 -33.74
N ARG A 8 -42.72 24.22 -33.88
CA ARG A 8 -43.35 23.07 -33.23
C ARG A 8 -43.06 23.13 -31.74
N GLY A 9 -44.09 23.49 -30.96
CA GLY A 9 -43.99 23.47 -29.50
C GLY A 9 -43.73 22.04 -29.02
N PHE A 10 -42.84 21.88 -28.06
CA PHE A 10 -42.60 20.62 -27.35
C PHE A 10 -43.91 20.12 -26.75
N THR A 11 -44.24 18.86 -26.99
CA THR A 11 -45.37 18.23 -26.31
C THR A 11 -45.04 17.99 -24.85
N LEU A 12 -46.02 18.07 -23.97
CA LEU A 12 -45.86 17.87 -22.54
C LEU A 12 -45.26 16.47 -22.25
N THR A 13 -45.63 15.48 -23.03
CA THR A 13 -45.10 14.11 -22.97
C THR A 13 -43.63 14.02 -23.36
N GLU A 14 -43.17 14.77 -24.33
CA GLU A 14 -41.76 14.80 -24.77
C GLU A 14 -40.86 15.41 -23.68
N LEU A 15 -41.33 16.49 -23.03
CA LEU A 15 -40.62 17.08 -21.92
C LEU A 15 -40.55 16.14 -20.71
N LEU A 16 -41.63 15.40 -20.42
CA LEU A 16 -41.66 14.41 -19.34
C LEU A 16 -40.70 13.26 -19.61
N CYS A 17 -40.65 12.74 -20.84
CA CYS A 17 -39.70 11.72 -21.24
C CYS A 17 -38.24 12.20 -21.15
N ALA A 18 -37.95 13.43 -21.57
CA ALA A 18 -36.61 14.01 -21.48
C ALA A 18 -36.12 14.13 -20.04
N VAL A 19 -36.97 14.62 -19.14
CA VAL A 19 -36.64 14.71 -17.70
C VAL A 19 -36.38 13.33 -17.11
N LEU A 20 -37.18 12.32 -17.44
CA LEU A 20 -37.03 10.96 -16.97
C LEU A 20 -35.68 10.37 -17.42
N ILE A 21 -35.30 10.57 -18.68
CA ILE A 21 -34.01 10.11 -19.20
C ILE A 21 -32.85 10.81 -18.47
N VAL A 22 -32.92 12.11 -18.25
CA VAL A 22 -31.90 12.88 -17.54
C VAL A 22 -31.74 12.37 -16.11
N LEU A 23 -32.84 12.07 -15.40
CA LEU A 23 -32.80 11.50 -14.06
C LEU A 23 -32.14 10.12 -14.02
N LEU A 24 -32.46 9.24 -14.99
CA LEU A 24 -31.84 7.92 -15.09
C LEU A 24 -30.34 8.02 -15.35
N VAL A 25 -29.93 8.87 -16.28
CA VAL A 25 -28.50 9.07 -16.59
C VAL A 25 -27.76 9.64 -15.38
N SER A 26 -28.35 10.59 -14.67
CA SER A 26 -27.75 11.18 -13.46
C SER A 26 -27.56 10.16 -12.35
N ALA A 27 -28.53 9.24 -12.17
CA ALA A 27 -28.44 8.17 -11.20
C ALA A 27 -27.29 7.20 -11.55
N LEU A 28 -27.15 6.79 -12.81
CA LEU A 28 -26.09 5.91 -13.28
C LEU A 28 -24.70 6.56 -13.11
N LEU A 29 -24.57 7.84 -13.44
CA LEU A 29 -23.31 8.58 -13.25
C LEU A 29 -22.89 8.63 -11.79
N THR A 30 -23.82 8.85 -10.88
CA THR A 30 -23.54 8.89 -9.44
C THR A 30 -22.98 7.56 -8.93
N VAL A 31 -23.55 6.44 -9.36
CA VAL A 31 -23.05 5.10 -9.00
C VAL A 31 -21.68 4.85 -9.62
N GLY A 32 -21.49 5.22 -10.89
CA GLY A 32 -20.24 5.05 -11.62
C GLY A 32 -19.08 5.79 -10.97
N VAL A 33 -19.29 7.05 -10.58
CA VAL A 33 -18.25 7.85 -9.91
C VAL A 33 -17.86 7.25 -8.55
N ARG A 34 -18.84 6.80 -7.77
CA ARG A 34 -18.56 6.14 -6.47
C ARG A 34 -17.77 4.84 -6.65
N PHE A 35 -18.12 4.04 -7.63
CA PHE A 35 -17.40 2.80 -7.95
C PHE A 35 -15.96 3.10 -8.39
N ALA A 36 -15.77 4.03 -9.31
CA ALA A 36 -14.46 4.46 -9.79
C ALA A 36 -13.57 4.96 -8.63
N GLY A 37 -14.12 5.76 -7.73
CA GLY A 37 -13.39 6.26 -6.55
C GLY A 37 -12.92 5.14 -5.61
N ARG A 38 -13.76 4.13 -5.36
CA ARG A 38 -13.38 2.97 -4.54
C ARG A 38 -12.29 2.15 -5.19
N THR A 39 -12.41 1.87 -6.48
CA THR A 39 -11.43 1.09 -7.24
C THR A 39 -10.08 1.82 -7.30
N TYR A 40 -10.11 3.14 -7.52
CA TYR A 40 -8.90 3.95 -7.53
C TYR A 40 -8.17 3.91 -6.19
N ASN A 41 -8.88 4.14 -5.08
CA ASN A 41 -8.30 4.10 -3.75
C ASN A 41 -7.70 2.72 -3.42
N SER A 42 -8.40 1.63 -3.78
CA SER A 42 -7.89 0.27 -3.58
C SER A 42 -6.62 0.00 -4.40
N SER A 43 -6.58 0.44 -5.66
CA SER A 43 -5.39 0.29 -6.51
C SER A 43 -4.21 1.11 -6.00
N MET A 44 -4.46 2.32 -5.50
CA MET A 44 -3.44 3.19 -4.93
C MET A 44 -2.80 2.55 -3.69
N GLN A 45 -3.61 2.05 -2.76
CA GLN A 45 -3.12 1.35 -1.56
C GLN A 45 -2.28 0.12 -1.90
N LEU A 46 -2.69 -0.65 -2.92
CA LEU A 46 -1.93 -1.82 -3.37
C LEU A 46 -0.58 -1.41 -3.96
N SER A 47 -0.54 -0.36 -4.76
CA SER A 47 0.69 0.17 -5.34
C SER A 47 1.66 0.68 -4.26
N GLU A 48 1.17 1.44 -3.29
CA GLU A 48 1.96 1.92 -2.15
C GLU A 48 2.51 0.75 -1.32
N ALA A 49 1.72 -0.29 -1.09
CA ALA A 49 2.16 -1.48 -0.37
C ALA A 49 3.25 -2.25 -1.13
N GLN A 50 3.15 -2.37 -2.45
CA GLN A 50 4.17 -3.02 -3.28
C GLN A 50 5.49 -2.24 -3.29
N GLU A 51 5.43 -0.91 -3.40
CA GLU A 51 6.59 -0.05 -3.34
C GLU A 51 7.30 -0.17 -1.98
N LEU A 52 6.53 -0.17 -0.89
CA LEU A 52 7.05 -0.36 0.46
C LEU A 52 7.73 -1.73 0.62
N CYS A 53 7.09 -2.81 0.16
CA CYS A 53 7.67 -4.15 0.21
C CYS A 53 8.98 -4.24 -0.56
N SER A 54 9.05 -3.65 -1.75
CA SER A 54 10.27 -3.59 -2.57
C SER A 54 11.38 -2.83 -1.83
N THR A 55 11.05 -1.69 -1.26
CA THR A 55 12.02 -0.87 -0.51
C THR A 55 12.53 -1.60 0.74
N LEU A 56 11.64 -2.21 1.52
CA LEU A 56 12.01 -3.01 2.69
C LEU A 56 12.91 -4.18 2.32
N THR A 57 12.57 -4.92 1.26
CA THR A 57 13.39 -6.03 0.78
C THR A 57 14.79 -5.57 0.38
N SER A 58 14.89 -4.43 -0.30
CA SER A 58 16.19 -3.85 -0.67
C SER A 58 17.01 -3.46 0.55
N VAL A 59 16.41 -2.76 1.53
CA VAL A 59 17.08 -2.32 2.75
C VAL A 59 17.55 -3.51 3.60
N ILE A 60 16.68 -4.52 3.77
CA ILE A 60 17.02 -5.74 4.50
C ILE A 60 18.16 -6.49 3.80
N SER A 61 18.05 -6.69 2.49
CA SER A 61 19.08 -7.37 1.69
C SER A 61 20.43 -6.65 1.75
N ASP A 62 20.42 -5.32 1.72
CA ASP A 62 21.63 -4.52 1.85
C ASP A 62 22.28 -4.67 3.23
N LYS A 63 21.49 -4.63 4.29
CA LYS A 63 21.96 -4.88 5.66
C LYS A 63 22.53 -6.29 5.86
N LEU A 64 21.84 -7.31 5.35
CA LEU A 64 22.30 -8.70 5.42
C LEU A 64 23.57 -8.95 4.60
N ARG A 65 23.78 -8.22 3.51
CA ARG A 65 24.98 -8.35 2.65
C ARG A 65 26.25 -7.95 3.38
N PHE A 66 26.16 -6.99 4.29
CA PHE A 66 27.30 -6.45 5.03
C PHE A 66 27.38 -6.94 6.48
N CYS A 67 26.52 -7.86 6.90
CA CYS A 67 26.62 -8.46 8.23
C CYS A 67 27.65 -9.60 8.25
N GLY A 68 28.29 -9.78 9.42
CA GLY A 68 29.26 -10.86 9.63
C GLY A 68 28.58 -12.18 9.95
N THR A 69 27.61 -12.16 10.86
CA THR A 69 26.85 -13.34 11.30
C THR A 69 25.37 -13.04 11.41
N VAL A 70 24.56 -14.03 11.08
CA VAL A 70 23.10 -13.97 11.19
C VAL A 70 22.67 -15.12 12.09
N THR A 71 22.07 -14.82 13.24
CA THR A 71 21.51 -15.84 14.14
C THR A 71 19.97 -15.74 14.11
N PRO A 72 19.27 -16.85 13.86
CA PRO A 72 17.82 -16.88 13.99
C PRO A 72 17.44 -16.68 15.47
N GLY A 73 16.22 -16.20 15.72
CA GLY A 73 15.69 -16.08 17.06
C GLY A 73 15.70 -17.42 17.83
N ALA A 74 15.60 -17.35 19.15
CA ALA A 74 15.69 -18.50 20.04
C ALA A 74 14.69 -19.63 19.70
N ASP A 75 13.56 -19.29 19.06
CA ASP A 75 12.52 -20.24 18.64
C ASP A 75 12.68 -20.72 17.19
N GLY A 76 13.81 -20.41 16.51
CA GLY A 76 13.97 -20.61 15.08
C GLY A 76 13.04 -19.75 14.22
N SER A 77 12.37 -18.80 14.83
CA SER A 77 11.48 -17.84 14.18
C SER A 77 12.30 -16.79 13.44
N LEU A 78 11.80 -16.41 12.27
CA LEU A 78 12.36 -15.33 11.45
C LEU A 78 11.91 -13.94 11.94
N ASP A 79 11.07 -13.87 12.95
CA ASP A 79 10.53 -12.62 13.46
C ASP A 79 11.53 -11.79 14.26
N HIS A 80 12.59 -12.45 14.78
CA HIS A 80 13.66 -11.83 15.53
C HIS A 80 15.02 -12.32 15.03
N ILE A 81 15.44 -11.83 13.86
CA ILE A 81 16.76 -12.17 13.30
C ILE A 81 17.76 -11.18 13.89
N PHE A 82 18.76 -11.73 14.57
CA PHE A 82 19.87 -10.96 15.09
C PHE A 82 21.00 -10.90 14.07
N ILE A 83 21.43 -9.69 13.73
CA ILE A 83 22.56 -9.45 12.83
C ILE A 83 23.71 -8.78 13.58
N GLN A 84 24.92 -9.23 13.30
CA GLN A 84 26.14 -8.64 13.82
C GLN A 84 26.91 -8.01 12.67
N ASP A 85 27.28 -6.74 12.81
CA ASP A 85 28.06 -6.03 11.78
C ASP A 85 29.47 -6.62 11.65
N LEU A 86 30.03 -6.58 10.43
CA LEU A 86 31.43 -6.94 10.18
C LEU A 86 32.36 -6.02 10.97
N GLY A 87 33.05 -6.58 11.97
CA GLY A 87 34.01 -5.82 12.80
C GLY A 87 33.48 -5.38 14.16
N SER A 88 32.22 -5.67 14.50
CA SER A 88 31.72 -5.50 15.87
C SER A 88 32.20 -6.61 16.80
N VAL A 89 32.29 -6.30 18.09
CA VAL A 89 32.70 -7.25 19.14
C VAL A 89 31.63 -8.35 19.26
N GLU A 90 32.04 -9.59 19.57
CA GLU A 90 31.11 -10.69 19.82
C GLU A 90 30.07 -10.29 20.87
N GLY A 91 28.79 -10.36 20.48
CA GLY A 91 27.67 -9.95 21.33
C GLY A 91 27.10 -8.56 21.02
N GLU A 92 27.80 -7.72 20.25
CA GLU A 92 27.27 -6.48 19.75
C GLU A 92 26.56 -6.72 18.40
N GLY A 93 25.26 -6.61 18.41
CA GLY A 93 24.44 -6.74 17.22
C GLY A 93 23.05 -6.17 17.46
N ALA A 94 22.25 -6.14 16.42
CA ALA A 94 20.89 -5.64 16.49
C ALA A 94 19.92 -6.64 15.89
N ALA A 95 18.76 -6.77 16.49
CA ALA A 95 17.69 -7.63 15.97
C ALA A 95 16.73 -6.84 15.08
N PHE A 96 16.31 -7.45 13.99
CA PHE A 96 15.16 -6.98 13.25
C PHE A 96 13.90 -7.27 14.06
N GLN A 97 13.11 -6.26 14.30
CA GLN A 97 11.85 -6.35 15.04
C GLN A 97 10.78 -5.52 14.35
N VAL A 98 9.53 -5.93 14.54
CA VAL A 98 8.37 -5.14 14.11
C VAL A 98 7.80 -4.46 15.34
N ASP A 99 7.77 -3.13 15.34
CA ASP A 99 7.22 -2.32 16.42
C ASP A 99 5.70 -2.49 16.53
N ALA A 100 5.10 -2.05 17.64
CA ALA A 100 3.65 -2.07 17.86
C ALA A 100 2.86 -1.33 16.77
N ASP A 101 3.48 -0.34 16.13
CA ASP A 101 2.95 0.40 14.99
C ASP A 101 3.09 -0.36 13.65
N GLY A 102 3.63 -1.57 13.66
CA GLY A 102 3.89 -2.37 12.45
C GLY A 102 5.11 -1.91 11.66
N GLN A 103 5.98 -1.06 12.19
CA GLN A 103 7.17 -0.54 11.52
C GLN A 103 8.39 -1.43 11.79
N LEU A 104 9.21 -1.63 10.76
CA LEU A 104 10.42 -2.43 10.88
C LEU A 104 11.54 -1.61 11.55
N THR A 105 12.09 -2.15 12.61
CA THR A 105 13.21 -1.57 13.37
C THR A 105 14.40 -2.51 13.36
N LEU A 106 15.60 -1.95 13.45
CA LEU A 106 16.83 -2.65 13.68
C LEU A 106 17.37 -2.19 15.05
N GLY A 107 17.21 -3.02 16.06
CA GLY A 107 17.44 -2.61 17.46
C GLY A 107 16.51 -1.47 17.86
N SER A 108 17.08 -0.33 18.22
CA SER A 108 16.35 0.89 18.59
C SER A 108 16.09 1.84 17.41
N THR A 109 16.64 1.54 16.23
CA THR A 109 16.60 2.45 15.07
C THR A 109 15.54 2.02 14.07
N ARG A 110 14.66 2.93 13.67
CA ARG A 110 13.69 2.69 12.59
C ARG A 110 14.42 2.70 11.24
N LEU A 111 14.20 1.68 10.41
CA LEU A 111 14.84 1.55 9.10
C LEU A 111 14.27 2.52 8.07
N LEU A 112 12.98 2.83 8.19
CA LEU A 112 12.29 3.78 7.32
C LEU A 112 11.58 4.85 8.17
N SER A 113 11.43 6.05 7.62
CA SER A 113 10.66 7.09 8.29
C SER A 113 9.18 6.71 8.36
N SER A 114 8.49 7.14 9.42
CA SER A 114 7.06 6.89 9.58
C SER A 114 6.19 7.43 8.43
N ALA A 115 6.70 8.41 7.68
CA ALA A 115 6.03 8.96 6.51
C ALA A 115 6.04 8.03 5.29
N ALA A 116 6.97 7.07 5.25
CA ALA A 116 7.04 6.08 4.17
C ALA A 116 5.97 4.99 4.28
N TYR A 117 5.32 4.90 5.45
CA TYR A 117 4.32 3.88 5.71
C TYR A 117 2.90 4.36 5.37
N PRO A 118 2.13 3.65 4.53
CA PRO A 118 0.75 4.00 4.22
C PRO A 118 -0.12 3.96 5.47
N ARG A 119 -1.04 4.88 5.58
CA ARG A 119 -1.96 4.93 6.72
C ARG A 119 -2.86 3.71 6.76
N GLY A 120 -2.84 2.98 7.88
CA GLY A 120 -3.70 1.80 8.09
C GLY A 120 -3.11 0.45 7.65
N SER A 121 -1.82 0.41 7.30
CA SER A 121 -1.16 -0.79 6.76
C SER A 121 -0.56 -1.74 7.81
N GLY A 122 -0.77 -1.53 9.09
CA GLY A 122 -0.09 -2.27 10.16
C GLY A 122 -0.10 -3.80 10.04
N SER A 123 -1.22 -4.40 9.62
CA SER A 123 -1.31 -5.86 9.44
C SER A 123 -0.67 -6.36 8.13
N ALA A 124 -0.79 -5.59 7.04
CA ALA A 124 -0.20 -5.94 5.76
C ALA A 124 1.33 -5.85 5.82
N MET A 125 1.85 -4.98 6.65
CA MET A 125 3.28 -4.72 6.81
C MET A 125 4.02 -5.77 7.60
N SER A 126 3.43 -6.33 8.65
CA SER A 126 4.02 -7.46 9.36
C SER A 126 4.22 -8.63 8.40
N VAL A 127 3.26 -8.87 7.52
CA VAL A 127 3.35 -9.92 6.48
C VAL A 127 4.45 -9.59 5.46
N CYS A 128 4.57 -8.34 5.00
CA CYS A 128 5.63 -7.93 4.08
C CYS A 128 7.02 -8.03 4.71
N ALA A 129 7.19 -7.57 5.94
CA ALA A 129 8.46 -7.65 6.64
C ALA A 129 8.90 -9.10 6.84
N THR A 130 7.99 -9.96 7.30
CA THR A 130 8.25 -11.40 7.48
C THR A 130 8.56 -12.10 6.16
N THR A 131 7.85 -11.76 5.09
CA THR A 131 8.09 -12.33 3.76
C THR A 131 9.42 -11.86 3.18
N ALA A 132 9.76 -10.59 3.34
CA ALA A 132 11.04 -10.04 2.89
C ALA A 132 12.22 -10.66 3.64
N LEU A 133 12.12 -10.83 4.96
CA LEU A 133 13.13 -11.53 5.77
C LEU A 133 13.30 -12.97 5.30
N ARG A 134 12.20 -13.68 5.05
CA ARG A 134 12.24 -15.07 4.58
C ARG A 134 12.84 -15.23 3.18
N ALA A 135 12.62 -14.28 2.29
CA ALA A 135 13.17 -14.29 0.93
C ALA A 135 14.65 -13.91 0.87
N SER A 136 15.17 -13.22 1.88
CA SER A 136 16.55 -12.70 1.94
C SER A 136 17.54 -13.66 2.62
N LEU A 137 17.05 -14.74 3.24
CA LEU A 137 17.89 -15.74 3.86
C LEU A 137 18.28 -16.82 2.83
N PRO A 138 19.57 -17.19 2.75
CA PRO A 138 20.07 -18.22 1.85
C PRO A 138 19.54 -19.62 2.21
#